data_eba66ce0d45a2d4f23bd3ee316510b64
#
_entry.id   eba66ce0d45a2d4f23bd3ee316510b64
#
_cell.length_a   1.000
_cell.length_b   1.000
_cell.length_c   1.000
_cell.angle_alpha   90.00
_cell.angle_beta   90.00
_cell.angle_gamma   90.00
#
_symmetry.space_group_name_H-M   'P 1'
#
loop_
_entity.id
_entity.type
_entity.pdbx_description
1 polymer ?
#
loop_
_entity_poly.entity_id
_entity_poly.type
_entity_poly.pdbx_seq_one_letter_code
_entity_poly.pdbx_strand_id
1 'polypeptide(L)'
;MSFFLWDNEAEIKERQKRRANEFNRIGEKVYSFFIDTAISEGFENREGQWDMSCEITDAMKDKRHILVEAGVGIGKTFAYIVPLLYYHKKYNQPIIIATSTIALQEQLASDLQTIQDIIHYHPDIVLVKGQNHFLCKYR
;
A
#
# COMPACT_ATOMS: atom_id res chain seq x y z
N MET A 1 -18.31 28.34 20.98
CA MET A 1 -17.92 29.33 19.95
C MET A 1 -16.87 28.65 19.06
N SER A 2 -17.28 28.15 17.89
CA SER A 2 -16.40 27.38 16.98
C SER A 2 -15.73 28.38 16.02
N PHE A 3 -14.45 28.61 16.17
CA PHE A 3 -13.69 29.40 15.22
C PHE A 3 -13.39 28.53 14.01
N PHE A 4 -14.09 28.73 12.91
CA PHE A 4 -13.68 28.28 11.59
C PHE A 4 -12.50 29.15 11.14
N LEU A 5 -11.28 28.66 11.31
CA LEU A 5 -10.11 29.22 10.66
C LEU A 5 -10.23 28.94 9.17
N TRP A 6 -10.54 29.96 8.38
CA TRP A 6 -10.42 29.91 6.92
C TRP A 6 -8.93 29.89 6.60
N ASP A 7 -8.44 28.73 6.15
CA ASP A 7 -7.09 28.64 5.62
C ASP A 7 -7.00 29.61 4.42
N ASN A 8 -6.02 30.49 4.43
CA ASN A 8 -5.83 31.39 3.31
C ASN A 8 -5.31 30.58 2.08
N GLU A 9 -5.57 31.08 0.86
CA GLU A 9 -5.16 30.39 -0.38
C GLU A 9 -3.66 30.04 -0.42
N ALA A 10 -2.81 30.85 0.17
CA ALA A 10 -1.37 30.61 0.23
C ALA A 10 -1.02 29.40 1.10
N GLU A 11 -1.70 29.23 2.24
CA GLU A 11 -1.51 28.08 3.14
C GLU A 11 -2.02 26.77 2.50
N ILE A 12 -3.14 26.86 1.78
CA ILE A 12 -3.68 25.71 1.03
C ILE A 12 -2.68 25.27 -0.06
N LYS A 13 -2.14 26.22 -0.82
CA LYS A 13 -1.14 25.93 -1.88
C LYS A 13 0.14 25.33 -1.29
N GLU A 14 0.62 25.85 -0.17
CA GLU A 14 1.82 25.33 0.47
C GLU A 14 1.60 23.92 1.02
N ARG A 15 0.45 23.60 1.62
CA ARG A 15 0.08 22.25 2.05
C ARG A 15 -0.01 21.29 0.87
N GLN A 16 -0.58 21.73 -0.26
CA GLN A 16 -0.65 20.91 -1.48
C GLN A 16 0.73 20.60 -2.03
N LYS A 17 1.62 21.61 -2.09
CA LYS A 17 3.01 21.45 -2.54
C LYS A 17 3.81 20.52 -1.64
N ARG A 18 3.69 20.65 -0.31
CA ARG A 18 4.33 19.74 0.66
C ARG A 18 3.85 18.31 0.45
N ARG A 19 2.53 18.11 0.31
CA ARG A 19 1.94 16.79 0.09
C ARG A 19 2.42 16.17 -1.21
N ALA A 20 2.46 16.92 -2.31
CA ALA A 20 2.99 16.46 -3.59
C ALA A 20 4.46 16.01 -3.48
N ASN A 21 5.31 16.79 -2.80
CA ASN A 21 6.71 16.43 -2.57
C ASN A 21 6.86 15.16 -1.69
N GLU A 22 5.99 14.98 -0.70
CA GLU A 22 5.99 13.78 0.14
C GLU A 22 5.60 12.53 -0.66
N PHE A 23 4.60 12.63 -1.54
CA PHE A 23 4.23 11.54 -2.43
C PHE A 23 5.30 11.22 -3.46
N ASN A 24 6.03 12.22 -3.99
CA ASN A 24 7.17 11.97 -4.86
C ASN A 24 8.24 11.14 -4.14
N ARG A 25 8.51 11.41 -2.85
CA ARG A 25 9.43 10.59 -2.04
C ARG A 25 8.91 9.17 -1.80
N ILE A 26 7.59 8.95 -1.70
CA ILE A 26 7.02 7.59 -1.64
C ILE A 26 7.26 6.90 -2.98
N GLY A 27 7.00 7.55 -4.11
CA GLY A 27 7.24 7.01 -5.45
C GLY A 27 8.71 6.59 -5.66
N GLU A 28 9.66 7.44 -5.25
CA GLU A 28 11.10 7.11 -5.28
C GLU A 28 11.41 5.85 -4.46
N LYS A 29 10.84 5.70 -3.26
CA LYS A 29 11.03 4.51 -2.43
C LYS A 29 10.41 3.26 -3.02
N VAL A 30 9.22 3.38 -3.61
CA VAL A 30 8.54 2.28 -4.31
C VAL A 30 9.39 1.83 -5.50
N TYR A 31 9.88 2.77 -6.29
CA TYR A 31 10.76 2.47 -7.42
C TYR A 31 12.06 1.77 -6.97
N SER A 32 12.79 2.34 -5.98
CA SER A 32 14.00 1.73 -5.44
C SER A 32 13.76 0.35 -4.84
N PHE A 33 12.59 0.12 -4.27
CA PHE A 33 12.24 -1.20 -3.74
C PHE A 33 12.29 -2.27 -4.85
N PHE A 34 11.68 -2.02 -6.00
CA PHE A 34 11.63 -3.02 -7.08
C PHE A 34 12.92 -3.12 -7.88
N ILE A 35 13.65 -2.02 -8.06
CA ILE A 35 14.85 -2.01 -8.91
C ILE A 35 16.10 -2.45 -8.13
N ASP A 36 16.18 -2.14 -6.85
CA ASP A 36 17.36 -2.40 -6.04
C ASP A 36 17.09 -3.42 -4.92
N THR A 37 16.14 -3.10 -4.01
CA THR A 37 15.95 -3.84 -2.76
C THR A 37 15.43 -5.26 -3.00
N ALA A 38 14.39 -5.42 -3.79
CA ALA A 38 13.81 -6.73 -4.08
C ALA A 38 14.80 -7.63 -4.83
N ILE A 39 15.59 -7.06 -5.73
CA ILE A 39 16.63 -7.80 -6.47
C ILE A 39 17.73 -8.27 -5.53
N SER A 40 18.17 -7.43 -4.58
CA SER A 40 19.18 -7.83 -3.58
C SER A 40 18.70 -8.95 -2.66
N GLU A 41 17.38 -9.06 -2.45
CA GLU A 41 16.75 -10.14 -1.70
C GLU A 41 16.43 -11.39 -2.57
N GLY A 42 16.88 -11.40 -3.82
CA GLY A 42 16.75 -12.56 -4.72
C GLY A 42 15.45 -12.63 -5.52
N PHE A 43 14.65 -11.56 -5.53
CA PHE A 43 13.45 -11.49 -6.36
C PHE A 43 13.79 -11.08 -7.79
N GLU A 44 13.02 -11.61 -8.76
CA GLU A 44 13.15 -11.22 -10.14
C GLU A 44 12.62 -9.80 -10.39
N ASN A 45 13.34 -9.05 -11.23
CA ASN A 45 12.82 -7.78 -11.76
C ASN A 45 11.72 -8.07 -12.79
N ARG A 46 10.52 -7.61 -12.54
CA ARG A 46 9.34 -7.74 -13.40
C ARG A 46 8.77 -6.36 -13.72
N GLU A 47 8.99 -5.92 -14.95
CA GLU A 47 8.58 -4.58 -15.39
C GLU A 47 7.11 -4.27 -15.08
N GLY A 48 6.18 -5.14 -15.41
CA GLY A 48 4.76 -4.94 -15.10
C GLY A 48 4.42 -4.84 -13.60
N GLN A 49 5.31 -5.33 -12.71
CA GLN A 49 5.12 -5.24 -11.26
C GLN A 49 5.41 -3.83 -10.74
N TRP A 50 6.53 -3.25 -11.12
CA TRP A 50 6.87 -1.89 -10.70
C TRP A 50 6.03 -0.83 -11.42
N ASP A 51 5.66 -1.03 -12.69
CA ASP A 51 4.70 -0.19 -13.41
C ASP A 51 3.37 -0.09 -12.66
N MET A 52 2.79 -1.23 -12.30
CA MET A 52 1.56 -1.27 -11.51
C MET A 52 1.72 -0.53 -10.17
N SER A 53 2.87 -0.67 -9.51
CA SER A 53 3.15 0.01 -8.24
C SER A 53 3.23 1.53 -8.38
N CYS A 54 3.83 2.01 -9.46
CA CYS A 54 3.91 3.43 -9.77
C CYS A 54 2.52 4.01 -10.04
N GLU A 55 1.71 3.35 -10.85
CA GLU A 55 0.33 3.76 -11.14
C GLU A 55 -0.55 3.81 -9.87
N ILE A 56 -0.39 2.85 -8.97
CA ILE A 56 -1.08 2.87 -7.68
C ILE A 56 -0.61 4.04 -6.82
N THR A 57 0.69 4.31 -6.79
CA THR A 57 1.25 5.44 -6.04
C THR A 57 0.72 6.78 -6.56
N ASP A 58 0.66 6.94 -7.87
CA ASP A 58 0.11 8.14 -8.50
C ASP A 58 -1.40 8.28 -8.24
N ALA A 59 -2.15 7.18 -8.31
CA ALA A 59 -3.57 7.18 -7.96
C ALA A 59 -3.81 7.63 -6.52
N MET A 60 -2.99 7.18 -5.56
CA MET A 60 -3.05 7.61 -4.16
C MET A 60 -2.70 9.10 -4.01
N LYS A 61 -1.69 9.57 -4.72
CA LYS A 61 -1.29 10.99 -4.76
C LYS A 61 -2.44 11.87 -5.22
N ASP A 62 -3.06 11.49 -6.31
CA ASP A 62 -4.13 12.24 -6.96
C ASP A 62 -5.52 12.02 -6.31
N LYS A 63 -5.59 11.12 -5.31
CA LYS A 63 -6.84 10.69 -4.66
C LYS A 63 -7.89 10.19 -5.65
N ARG A 64 -7.46 9.49 -6.67
CA ARG A 64 -8.32 8.91 -7.72
C ARG A 64 -8.48 7.41 -7.54
N HIS A 65 -9.57 6.87 -8.02
CA HIS A 65 -9.73 5.43 -8.16
C HIS A 65 -8.87 4.91 -9.31
N ILE A 66 -8.42 3.66 -9.17
CA ILE A 66 -7.68 2.97 -10.21
C ILE A 66 -8.23 1.56 -10.38
N LEU A 67 -8.36 1.11 -11.62
CA LEU A 67 -8.65 -0.26 -11.99
C LEU A 67 -7.46 -0.78 -12.78
N VAL A 68 -6.88 -1.88 -12.31
CA VAL A 68 -5.69 -2.47 -12.94
C VAL A 68 -5.99 -3.91 -13.33
N GLU A 69 -5.80 -4.22 -14.60
CA GLU A 69 -5.78 -5.59 -15.08
C GLU A 69 -4.32 -6.02 -15.28
N ALA A 70 -3.93 -7.10 -14.63
CA ALA A 70 -2.58 -7.61 -14.68
C ALA A 70 -2.59 -9.12 -14.85
N GLY A 71 -1.74 -9.63 -15.74
CA GLY A 71 -1.61 -11.06 -16.06
C GLY A 71 -1.24 -11.93 -14.85
N VAL A 72 -1.34 -13.24 -15.03
CA VAL A 72 -0.89 -14.19 -14.01
C VAL A 72 0.64 -14.17 -13.94
N GLY A 73 1.18 -14.25 -12.71
CA GLY A 73 2.63 -14.33 -12.51
C GLY A 73 3.37 -12.98 -12.43
N ILE A 74 2.72 -11.83 -12.65
CA ILE A 74 3.34 -10.51 -12.54
C ILE A 74 3.77 -10.16 -11.11
N GLY A 75 3.21 -10.84 -10.08
CA GLY A 75 3.48 -10.50 -8.68
C GLY A 75 2.61 -9.35 -8.17
N LYS A 76 1.32 -9.37 -8.53
CA LYS A 76 0.33 -8.34 -8.16
C LYS A 76 0.34 -7.98 -6.67
N THR A 77 0.51 -8.96 -5.80
CA THR A 77 0.50 -8.77 -4.34
C THR A 77 1.58 -7.78 -3.91
N PHE A 78 2.81 -7.98 -4.34
CA PHE A 78 3.91 -7.06 -4.09
C PHE A 78 3.63 -5.69 -4.70
N ALA A 79 3.11 -5.66 -5.93
CA ALA A 79 2.85 -4.40 -6.64
C ALA A 79 1.90 -3.45 -5.91
N TYR A 80 0.89 -3.96 -5.18
CA TYR A 80 0.01 -3.08 -4.41
C TYR A 80 0.39 -2.97 -2.92
N ILE A 81 0.98 -3.99 -2.31
CA ILE A 81 1.36 -3.92 -0.88
C ILE A 81 2.50 -2.92 -0.65
N VAL A 82 3.52 -2.92 -1.50
CA VAL A 82 4.70 -2.07 -1.32
C VAL A 82 4.32 -0.58 -1.23
N PRO A 83 3.59 0.02 -2.18
CA PRO A 83 3.18 1.41 -2.07
C PRO A 83 2.25 1.67 -0.88
N LEU A 84 1.36 0.71 -0.55
CA LEU A 84 0.46 0.84 0.59
C LEU A 84 1.23 0.85 1.93
N LEU A 85 2.25 0.03 2.10
CA LEU A 85 3.07 0.02 3.31
C LEU A 85 3.88 1.32 3.47
N TYR A 86 4.47 1.84 2.39
CA TYR A 86 5.15 3.14 2.44
C TYR A 86 4.18 4.28 2.74
N TYR A 87 2.97 4.22 2.20
CA TYR A 87 1.91 5.18 2.51
C TYR A 87 1.51 5.10 3.99
N HIS A 88 1.23 3.89 4.50
CA HIS A 88 0.89 3.66 5.92
C HIS A 88 2.01 4.15 6.84
N LYS A 89 3.26 3.80 6.55
CA LYS A 89 4.44 4.23 7.31
C LYS A 89 4.55 5.75 7.41
N LYS A 90 4.11 6.47 6.38
CA LYS A 90 4.19 7.94 6.33
C LYS A 90 3.00 8.62 6.99
N TYR A 91 1.79 8.14 6.75
CA TYR A 91 0.56 8.84 7.11
C TYR A 91 -0.21 8.21 8.26
N ASN A 92 0.17 6.99 8.68
CA ASN A 92 -0.51 6.20 9.70
C ASN A 92 -2.03 6.06 9.44
N GLN A 93 -2.42 5.94 8.16
CA GLN A 93 -3.81 5.76 7.76
C GLN A 93 -4.12 4.27 7.62
N PRO A 94 -5.26 3.78 8.11
CA PRO A 94 -5.64 2.38 7.98
C PRO A 94 -5.76 1.99 6.51
N ILE A 95 -5.32 0.77 6.19
CA ILE A 95 -5.42 0.16 4.86
C ILE A 95 -6.34 -1.04 4.97
N ILE A 96 -7.29 -1.14 4.05
CA ILE A 96 -8.21 -2.27 3.96
C ILE A 96 -7.94 -2.99 2.65
N ILE A 97 -7.62 -4.29 2.74
CA ILE A 97 -7.42 -5.15 1.57
C ILE A 97 -8.50 -6.24 1.63
N ALA A 98 -9.30 -6.33 0.57
CA ALA A 98 -10.34 -7.35 0.45
C ALA A 98 -9.93 -8.39 -0.59
N THR A 99 -10.13 -9.67 -0.28
CA THR A 99 -9.91 -10.80 -1.18
C THR A 99 -11.16 -11.68 -1.25
N SER A 100 -11.30 -12.46 -2.32
CA SER A 100 -12.50 -13.27 -2.54
C SER A 100 -12.50 -14.61 -1.79
N THR A 101 -11.33 -15.14 -1.39
CA THR A 101 -11.20 -16.45 -0.76
C THR A 101 -10.28 -16.43 0.46
N ILE A 102 -10.47 -17.39 1.37
CA ILE A 102 -9.62 -17.58 2.55
C ILE A 102 -8.19 -17.94 2.15
N ALA A 103 -8.03 -18.78 1.14
CA ALA A 103 -6.70 -19.16 0.64
C ALA A 103 -5.90 -17.93 0.16
N LEU A 104 -6.55 -17.00 -0.55
CA LEU A 104 -5.93 -15.74 -0.95
C LEU A 104 -5.62 -14.82 0.25
N GLN A 105 -6.44 -14.85 1.31
CA GLN A 105 -6.14 -14.12 2.54
C GLN A 105 -4.88 -14.66 3.23
N GLU A 106 -4.73 -15.97 3.30
CA GLU A 106 -3.57 -16.63 3.91
C GLU A 106 -2.29 -16.38 3.10
N GLN A 107 -2.38 -16.48 1.78
CA GLN A 107 -1.27 -16.12 0.88
C GLN A 107 -0.90 -14.65 1.06
N LEU A 108 -1.88 -13.76 1.08
CA LEU A 108 -1.66 -12.32 1.30
C LEU A 108 -0.96 -12.03 2.62
N ALA A 109 -1.35 -12.73 3.70
CA ALA A 109 -0.72 -12.56 5.01
C ALA A 109 0.77 -12.98 4.98
N SER A 110 1.09 -14.07 4.27
CA SER A 110 2.48 -14.53 4.09
C SER A 110 3.31 -13.56 3.25
N ASP A 111 2.76 -13.10 2.11
CA ASP A 111 3.42 -12.13 1.24
C ASP A 111 3.66 -10.81 1.97
N LEU A 112 2.67 -10.36 2.76
CA LEU A 112 2.75 -9.15 3.54
C LEU A 112 3.87 -9.21 4.59
N GLN A 113 4.02 -10.35 5.27
CA GLN A 113 5.09 -10.55 6.23
C GLN A 113 6.46 -10.46 5.55
N THR A 114 6.64 -11.12 4.41
CA THR A 114 7.88 -11.05 3.63
C THR A 114 8.23 -9.61 3.24
N ILE A 115 7.25 -8.84 2.75
CA ILE A 115 7.48 -7.44 2.36
C ILE A 115 7.78 -6.55 3.58
N GLN A 116 7.12 -6.80 4.72
CA GLN A 116 7.40 -6.09 5.98
C GLN A 116 8.84 -6.27 6.43
N ASP A 117 9.34 -7.51 6.35
CA ASP A 117 10.72 -7.83 6.71
C ASP A 117 11.72 -7.10 5.81
N ILE A 118 11.47 -7.07 4.49
CA ILE A 118 12.32 -6.37 3.52
C ILE A 118 12.29 -4.84 3.73
N ILE A 119 11.11 -4.26 4.01
CA ILE A 119 10.96 -2.81 4.23
C ILE A 119 11.39 -2.40 5.65
N HIS A 120 11.62 -3.36 6.55
CA HIS A 120 11.85 -3.14 7.98
C HIS A 120 10.74 -2.27 8.60
N TYR A 121 9.49 -2.69 8.37
CA TYR A 121 8.31 -2.00 8.88
C TYR A 121 7.16 -2.98 9.14
N HIS A 122 6.78 -3.13 10.41
CA HIS A 122 5.81 -4.12 10.89
C HIS A 122 4.61 -3.42 11.54
N PRO A 123 3.64 -2.91 10.76
CA PRO A 123 2.39 -2.40 11.30
C PRO A 123 1.51 -3.53 11.83
N ASP A 124 0.59 -3.19 12.72
CA ASP A 124 -0.43 -4.13 13.20
C ASP A 124 -1.33 -4.61 12.05
N ILE A 125 -1.54 -5.92 11.99
CA ILE A 125 -2.37 -6.56 10.99
C ILE A 125 -3.55 -7.25 11.67
N VAL A 126 -4.76 -7.00 11.19
CA VAL A 126 -5.97 -7.67 11.63
C VAL A 126 -6.58 -8.44 10.46
N LEU A 127 -6.66 -9.76 10.61
CA LEU A 127 -7.31 -10.63 9.64
C LEU A 127 -8.80 -10.76 9.98
N VAL A 128 -9.66 -10.21 9.14
CA VAL A 128 -11.11 -10.28 9.31
C VAL A 128 -11.70 -11.36 8.40
N LYS A 129 -12.36 -12.34 8.99
CA LYS A 129 -13.06 -13.42 8.28
C LYS A 129 -14.56 -13.33 8.56
N GLY A 130 -15.39 -13.92 7.70
CA GLY A 130 -16.82 -14.02 7.93
C GLY A 130 -17.14 -14.83 9.22
N GLN A 131 -18.25 -14.53 9.86
CA GLN A 131 -18.67 -15.14 11.13
C GLN A 131 -18.63 -16.68 11.13
N ASN A 132 -18.89 -17.31 10.00
CA ASN A 132 -18.91 -18.78 9.85
C ASN A 132 -17.50 -19.41 9.92
N HIS A 133 -16.45 -18.61 9.91
CA HIS A 133 -15.05 -19.06 9.95
C HIS A 133 -14.41 -18.88 11.34
N PHE A 134 -15.20 -18.47 12.33
CA PHE A 134 -14.76 -18.39 13.72
C PHE A 134 -15.40 -19.50 14.55
N LEU A 135 -14.60 -20.14 15.40
CA LEU A 135 -15.09 -21.09 16.39
C LEU A 135 -15.90 -20.34 17.45
N CYS A 136 -17.17 -20.70 17.57
CA CYS A 136 -17.99 -20.23 18.67
C CYS A 136 -17.81 -21.17 19.89
N LYS A 137 -17.27 -20.64 20.99
CA LYS A 137 -17.06 -21.42 22.22
C LYS A 137 -18.37 -21.81 22.94
N TYR A 138 -19.51 -21.31 22.49
CA TYR A 138 -20.84 -21.55 23.08
C TYR A 138 -21.74 -22.39 22.20
N ARG A 139 -21.20 -23.05 21.16
CA ARG A 139 -21.91 -24.04 20.35
C ARG A 139 -21.28 -25.41 20.49
#